data_8c09caa99394fe7875fb4096d3719229
#
_entry.id   8c09caa99394fe7875fb4096d3719229
#
_cell.length_a   1.000
_cell.length_b   1.000
_cell.length_c   1.000
_cell.angle_alpha   90.00
_cell.angle_beta   90.00
_cell.angle_gamma   90.00
#
_symmetry.space_group_name_H-M   'P 1'
#
loop_
_entity.id
_entity.type
_entity.pdbx_description
1 polymer ?
#
loop_
_entity_poly.entity_id
_entity_poly.type
_entity_poly.pdbx_seq_one_letter_code
_entity_poly.pdbx_strand_id
1 'polypeptide(L)'
;SEETINEGVIDDLKKIVKRKARADVKFANGRRTKVDLFTASAMTQVYDKLNDKNKQKFADAINKDERMFMKMMDFAMTKVGGK
;
A
#
# COMPACT_ATOMS: atom_id res chain seq x y z
N SER A 1 -8.16 -18.39 -6.93
CA SER A 1 -7.86 -18.28 -6.60
C SER A 1 -7.30 -17.85 -6.09
N GLU A 2 -7.34 -17.64 -6.02
CA GLU A 2 -6.85 -17.40 -5.59
C GLU A 2 -6.47 -16.93 -4.83
N GLU A 3 -6.66 -16.60 -4.45
CA GLU A 3 -6.31 -16.25 -3.78
C GLU A 3 -5.91 -15.95 -2.94
N THR A 4 -5.90 -15.49 -2.70
CA THR A 4 -5.68 -15.23 -1.87
C THR A 4 -4.91 -15.04 -0.86
N ILE A 5 -4.71 -14.89 -0.79
CA ILE A 5 -3.93 -15.13 0.18
C ILE A 5 -3.26 -14.00 0.65
N ASN A 6 -2.87 -13.10 0.34
CA ASN A 6 -2.23 -12.10 0.76
C ASN A 6 -2.94 -11.04 0.84
N GLU A 7 -3.81 -10.92 1.69
CA GLU A 7 -4.62 -9.95 1.93
C GLU A 7 -4.00 -8.94 2.70
N GLY A 8 -2.99 -8.39 2.71
CA GLY A 8 -2.42 -7.31 3.50
C GLY A 8 -2.84 -5.95 3.01
N VAL A 9 -2.12 -4.96 3.49
CA VAL A 9 -2.40 -3.57 3.14
C VAL A 9 -2.26 -3.33 1.64
N ILE A 10 -1.32 -4.02 0.98
CA ILE A 10 -1.17 -3.82 -0.46
C ILE A 10 -2.45 -4.22 -1.22
N ASP A 11 -3.15 -5.25 -0.76
CA ASP A 11 -4.40 -5.64 -1.39
C ASP A 11 -5.46 -4.57 -1.15
N ASP A 12 -5.48 -3.99 0.04
CA ASP A 12 -6.43 -2.92 0.35
C ASP A 12 -6.17 -1.72 -0.54
N LEU A 13 -4.90 -1.38 -0.78
CA LEU A 13 -4.56 -0.28 -1.66
C LEU A 13 -5.00 -0.55 -3.09
N LYS A 14 -4.82 -1.76 -3.56
CA LYS A 14 -5.25 -2.12 -4.91
C LYS A 14 -6.76 -2.02 -5.06
N LYS A 15 -7.49 -2.38 -4.02
CA LYS A 15 -8.96 -2.25 -4.04
C LYS A 15 -9.38 -0.79 -4.11
N ILE A 16 -8.69 0.07 -3.38
CA ILE A 16 -8.98 1.51 -3.40
C ILE A 16 -8.81 2.05 -4.82
N VAL A 17 -7.72 1.69 -5.47
CA VAL A 17 -7.45 2.13 -6.82
C VAL A 17 -8.50 1.58 -7.79
N LYS A 18 -8.84 0.32 -7.63
CA LYS A 18 -9.80 -0.33 -8.52
C LYS A 18 -11.18 0.31 -8.38
N ARG A 19 -11.58 0.61 -7.15
CA ARG A 19 -12.90 1.19 -6.90
C ARG A 19 -12.92 2.70 -7.04
N LYS A 20 -11.75 3.30 -7.10
CA LYS A 20 -11.60 4.75 -7.21
C LYS A 20 -12.27 5.47 -6.06
N ALA A 21 -12.13 4.91 -4.87
CA ALA A 21 -12.73 5.46 -3.66
C ALA A 21 -11.83 5.21 -2.46
N ARG A 22 -11.75 6.17 -1.58
CA ARG A 22 -10.96 6.00 -0.37
C ARG A 22 -11.56 4.93 0.52
N ALA A 23 -10.74 4.32 1.32
CA ALA A 23 -11.18 3.30 2.25
C ALA A 23 -10.11 3.08 3.32
N ASP A 24 -10.45 2.32 4.34
CA ASP A 24 -9.49 2.01 5.37
C ASP A 24 -8.62 0.84 4.96
N VAL A 25 -7.37 0.86 5.39
CA VAL A 25 -6.49 -0.30 5.27
C VAL A 25 -6.27 -0.83 6.69
N LYS A 26 -6.09 -2.13 6.81
CA LYS A 26 -5.92 -2.76 8.12
C LYS A 26 -4.54 -3.37 8.21
N PHE A 27 -3.81 -2.99 9.24
CA PHE A 27 -2.46 -3.48 9.45
C PHE A 27 -2.44 -4.80 10.20
N ALA A 28 -1.31 -5.47 10.16
CA ALA A 28 -1.16 -6.75 10.85
C ALA A 28 -1.40 -6.63 12.35
N ASN A 29 -1.12 -5.46 12.92
CA ASN A 29 -1.33 -5.27 14.35
C ASN A 29 -2.80 -4.99 14.71
N GLY A 30 -3.69 -5.02 13.74
CA GLY A 30 -5.12 -4.81 13.98
C GLY A 30 -5.59 -3.38 13.86
N ARG A 31 -4.67 -2.44 13.73
CA ARG A 31 -5.07 -1.05 13.59
C ARG A 31 -5.43 -0.73 12.15
N ARG A 32 -6.13 0.36 11.95
CA ARG A 32 -6.55 0.79 10.62
C ARG A 32 -6.23 2.25 10.41
N THR A 33 -6.11 2.64 9.16
CA THR A 33 -5.98 4.04 8.81
C THR A 33 -6.68 4.29 7.48
N LYS A 34 -7.20 5.47 7.29
CA LYS A 34 -7.91 5.81 6.07
C LYS A 34 -6.91 6.25 5.01
N VAL A 35 -7.10 5.77 3.80
CA VAL A 35 -6.22 6.09 2.68
C VAL A 35 -7.06 6.56 1.52
N ASP A 36 -6.65 7.65 0.88
CA ASP A 36 -7.39 8.18 -0.24
C ASP A 36 -6.89 7.59 -1.55
N LEU A 37 -7.59 7.88 -2.63
CA LEU A 37 -7.27 7.33 -3.93
C LEU A 37 -5.88 7.77 -4.41
N PHE A 38 -5.53 9.02 -4.19
CA PHE A 38 -4.25 9.53 -4.65
C PHE A 38 -3.09 8.80 -3.97
N THR A 39 -3.17 8.65 -2.67
CA THR A 39 -2.15 7.96 -1.91
C THR A 39 -2.05 6.48 -2.31
N ALA A 40 -3.20 5.82 -2.43
CA ALA A 40 -3.21 4.42 -2.83
C ALA A 40 -2.63 4.25 -4.23
N SER A 41 -2.96 5.16 -5.12
CA SER A 41 -2.45 5.12 -6.48
C SER A 41 -0.94 5.28 -6.52
N ALA A 42 -0.41 6.24 -5.78
CA ALA A 42 1.04 6.47 -5.73
C ALA A 42 1.76 5.24 -5.18
N MET A 43 1.25 4.68 -4.11
CA MET A 43 1.90 3.54 -3.48
C MET A 43 1.85 2.28 -4.36
N THR A 44 0.73 2.04 -5.03
CA THR A 44 0.64 0.88 -5.91
C THR A 44 1.50 1.05 -7.15
N GLN A 45 1.65 2.26 -7.66
CA GLN A 45 2.54 2.51 -8.79
C GLN A 45 3.99 2.21 -8.43
N VAL A 46 4.42 2.64 -7.26
CA VAL A 46 5.78 2.36 -6.81
C VAL A 46 5.96 0.85 -6.62
N TYR A 47 5.00 0.22 -5.98
CA TYR A 47 5.04 -1.21 -5.76
C TYR A 47 5.19 -1.97 -7.08
N ASP A 48 4.42 -1.61 -8.08
CA ASP A 48 4.42 -2.31 -9.36
C ASP A 48 5.75 -2.20 -10.10
N LYS A 49 6.53 -1.17 -9.80
CA LYS A 49 7.81 -0.99 -10.45
C LYS A 49 8.95 -1.69 -9.75
N LEU A 50 8.72 -2.26 -8.59
CA LEU A 50 9.77 -2.95 -7.86
C LEU A 50 9.91 -4.39 -8.37
N ASN A 51 11.09 -4.97 -8.17
CA ASN A 51 11.27 -6.38 -8.50
C ASN A 51 10.62 -7.22 -7.40
N ASP A 52 10.52 -8.52 -7.59
CA ASP A 52 9.80 -9.38 -6.66
C ASP A 52 10.29 -9.29 -5.23
N LYS A 53 11.60 -9.25 -5.05
CA LYS A 53 12.18 -9.18 -3.73
C LYS A 53 11.78 -7.88 -3.04
N ASN A 54 11.88 -6.78 -3.73
CA ASN A 54 11.54 -5.48 -3.16
C ASN A 54 10.04 -5.30 -3.01
N LYS A 55 9.25 -5.91 -3.88
CA LYS A 55 7.80 -5.91 -3.71
C LYS A 55 7.43 -6.56 -2.38
N GLN A 56 8.07 -7.68 -2.06
CA GLN A 56 7.79 -8.37 -0.81
C GLN A 56 8.17 -7.50 0.39
N LYS A 57 9.33 -6.86 0.32
CA LYS A 57 9.76 -5.98 1.40
C LYS A 57 8.82 -4.81 1.60
N PHE A 58 8.41 -4.20 0.50
CA PHE A 58 7.52 -3.06 0.54
C PHE A 58 6.17 -3.48 1.15
N ALA A 59 5.62 -4.58 0.67
CA ALA A 59 4.33 -5.06 1.16
C ALA A 59 4.40 -5.41 2.65
N ASP A 60 5.48 -6.04 3.09
CA ASP A 60 5.65 -6.39 4.49
C ASP A 60 5.76 -5.15 5.37
N ALA A 61 6.49 -4.15 4.90
CA ALA A 61 6.66 -2.93 5.66
C ALA A 61 5.35 -2.20 5.86
N ILE A 62 4.58 -2.02 4.80
CA ILE A 62 3.33 -1.29 4.91
C ILE A 62 2.26 -2.07 5.67
N ASN A 63 2.41 -3.37 5.76
CA ASN A 63 1.45 -4.21 6.47
C ASN A 63 1.76 -4.28 7.96
N LYS A 64 2.97 -3.96 8.36
CA LYS A 64 3.39 -4.13 9.73
C LYS A 64 2.64 -3.23 10.70
N ASP A 65 2.70 -1.95 10.49
CA ASP A 65 2.01 -1.00 11.34
C ASP A 65 1.92 0.35 10.65
N GLU A 66 1.22 1.26 11.27
CA GLU A 66 0.98 2.58 10.68
C GLU A 66 2.27 3.38 10.50
N ARG A 67 3.20 3.24 11.43
CA ARG A 67 4.45 3.97 11.36
C ARG A 67 5.23 3.60 10.10
N MET A 68 5.37 2.32 9.83
CA MET A 68 6.06 1.86 8.63
C MET A 68 5.27 2.23 7.38
N PHE A 69 3.95 2.14 7.45
CA PHE A 69 3.11 2.55 6.34
C PHE A 69 3.36 4.01 5.99
N MET A 70 3.41 4.88 6.98
CA MET A 70 3.66 6.30 6.75
C MET A 70 5.02 6.55 6.13
N LYS A 71 6.04 5.81 6.55
CA LYS A 71 7.35 5.94 5.96
C LYS A 71 7.34 5.56 4.49
N MET A 72 6.70 4.45 4.16
CA MET A 72 6.65 3.98 2.78
C MET A 72 5.75 4.88 1.93
N MET A 73 4.70 5.42 2.53
CA MET A 73 3.83 6.37 1.86
C MET A 73 4.63 7.61 1.46
N ASP A 74 5.42 8.14 2.39
CA ASP A 74 6.22 9.31 2.14
C ASP A 74 7.22 9.05 1.00
N PHE A 75 7.84 7.90 1.03
CA PHE A 75 8.75 7.48 -0.02
C PHE A 75 8.04 7.43 -1.37
N ALA A 76 6.87 6.81 -1.42
CA ALA A 76 6.12 6.68 -2.66
C ALA A 76 5.66 8.02 -3.20
N MET A 77 5.20 8.89 -2.30
CA MET A 77 4.76 10.21 -2.72
C MET A 77 5.90 11.04 -3.29
N THR A 78 7.09 10.89 -2.73
CA THR A 78 8.26 11.57 -3.24
C THR A 78 8.59 11.08 -4.65
N LYS A 79 8.49 9.78 -4.87
CA LYS A 79 8.80 9.22 -6.18
C LYS A 79 7.79 9.58 -7.25
N VAL A 80 6.53 9.51 -6.89
CA VAL A 80 5.48 9.75 -7.87
C VAL A 80 5.15 11.23 -7.99
N GLY A 81 5.13 11.90 -6.87
CA GLY A 81 4.75 13.27 -6.80
C GLY A 81 5.76 14.15 -7.39
N GLY A 82 6.78 13.71 -7.51
CA GLY A 82 7.60 14.43 -8.19
C GLY A 82 8.28 15.43 -7.84
N LYS A 83 8.30 15.49 -7.70
CA LYS A 83 8.84 16.39 -7.85
C LYS A 83 9.62 16.53 -7.40
#